data_ff5e5d61842403a5e6f48a2d8d0e25dc
#
_entry.id   ff5e5d61842403a5e6f48a2d8d0e25dc
#
_cell.length_a   1.000
_cell.length_b   1.000
_cell.length_c   1.000
_cell.angle_alpha   90.00
_cell.angle_beta   90.00
_cell.angle_gamma   90.00
#
_symmetry.space_group_name_H-M   'P 1'
#
loop_
_entity.id
_entity.type
_entity.pdbx_description
1 polymer ?
#
loop_
_entity_poly.entity_id
_entity_poly.type
_entity_poly.pdbx_seq_one_letter_code
_entity_poly.pdbx_strand_id
1 'polypeptide(L)'
;MIPIRDTVKSRNYPIITHLIIAVNVGVYLIQLSQGARINRFIVLYGLVPARYSDPVLAGYFTLGQQLFSFFSFMFVHGGFWHILFNMWSLYIFGDNVEDRLGPIRYLFFYLLCGWVSGLSHLFLNWHSQIPTVGASGAIAGVMGAYFILHPRAKILTLIPILFIPFFIELPAFFFLGLWFFFQLISASLNPAQGGGVAWWAHIGGFVFGIICLKLFIRVPETGITRAVKNKTARKKTPHLQAIHTSALSNDPHLYGTMVITPEEAHRGARKLVNIPWAFQRRLLRVTVPPGVREGTILRLEGMGREMPEGQKGDLLLKLKIQESP
;
A
#
# COMPACT_ATOMS: atom_id res chain seq x y z
N MET A 1 -2.87 -15.32 -9.51
CA MET A 1 -3.54 -13.99 -9.47
C MET A 1 -2.53 -12.98 -8.96
N ILE A 2 -2.25 -11.93 -9.72
CA ILE A 2 -1.25 -10.92 -9.39
C ILE A 2 -1.99 -9.60 -9.18
N PRO A 3 -1.97 -9.01 -7.96
CA PRO A 3 -2.57 -7.70 -7.73
C PRO A 3 -1.74 -6.62 -8.44
N ILE A 4 -2.39 -5.71 -9.16
CA ILE A 4 -1.72 -4.62 -9.87
C ILE A 4 -1.83 -3.30 -9.10
N ARG A 5 -3.02 -2.99 -8.62
CA ARG A 5 -3.31 -1.81 -7.82
C ARG A 5 -4.66 -1.99 -7.11
N ASP A 6 -4.88 -1.19 -6.08
CA ASP A 6 -6.19 -1.04 -5.47
C ASP A 6 -6.88 0.29 -5.88
N THR A 7 -8.09 0.50 -5.38
CA THR A 7 -8.86 1.73 -5.63
C THR A 7 -8.85 2.71 -4.46
N VAL A 8 -8.20 2.36 -3.35
CA VAL A 8 -8.11 3.23 -2.16
C VAL A 8 -6.97 4.21 -2.34
N LYS A 9 -7.26 5.50 -2.20
CA LYS A 9 -6.24 6.55 -2.24
C LYS A 9 -5.79 6.89 -0.83
N SER A 10 -4.51 6.72 -0.54
CA SER A 10 -3.93 7.14 0.73
C SER A 10 -3.88 8.67 0.83
N ARG A 11 -4.19 9.22 2.02
CA ARG A 11 -4.19 10.66 2.32
C ARG A 11 -2.80 11.19 2.62
N ASN A 12 -1.94 10.31 3.10
CA ASN A 12 -0.58 10.63 3.50
C ASN A 12 0.44 9.97 2.56
N TYR A 13 1.65 10.51 2.52
CA TYR A 13 2.78 9.83 1.87
C TYR A 13 3.23 8.66 2.74
N PRO A 14 3.30 7.42 2.19
CA PRO A 14 3.63 6.23 2.96
C PRO A 14 5.15 6.10 3.16
N ILE A 15 5.71 6.92 4.07
CA ILE A 15 7.17 7.01 4.29
C ILE A 15 7.73 5.71 4.85
N ILE A 16 7.02 5.07 5.78
CA ILE A 16 7.51 3.83 6.41
C ILE A 16 7.41 2.66 5.45
N THR A 17 6.34 2.58 4.66
CA THR A 17 6.22 1.58 3.60
C THR A 17 7.41 1.68 2.64
N HIS A 18 7.74 2.89 2.15
CA HIS A 18 8.90 3.09 1.27
C HIS A 18 10.23 2.82 1.98
N LEU A 19 10.37 3.19 3.26
CA LEU A 19 11.56 2.89 4.05
C LEU A 19 11.77 1.38 4.19
N ILE A 20 10.71 0.62 4.53
CA ILE A 20 10.79 -0.83 4.65
C ILE A 20 11.18 -1.46 3.31
N ILE A 21 10.59 -0.99 2.20
CA ILE A 21 10.96 -1.45 0.85
C ILE A 21 12.45 -1.17 0.59
N ALA A 22 12.92 0.06 0.87
CA ALA A 22 14.31 0.43 0.66
C ALA A 22 15.29 -0.41 1.51
N VAL A 23 14.95 -0.67 2.78
CA VAL A 23 15.75 -1.54 3.66
C VAL A 23 15.81 -2.97 3.13
N ASN A 24 14.68 -3.55 2.71
CA ASN A 24 14.66 -4.90 2.14
C ASN A 24 15.50 -5.00 0.86
N VAL A 25 15.38 -4.02 -0.04
CA VAL A 25 16.20 -3.95 -1.26
C VAL A 25 17.68 -3.82 -0.91
N GLY A 26 18.04 -2.95 0.04
CA GLY A 26 19.42 -2.78 0.51
C GLY A 26 20.00 -4.07 1.10
N VAL A 27 19.26 -4.77 1.97
CA VAL A 27 19.69 -6.07 2.53
C VAL A 27 19.83 -7.12 1.42
N TYR A 28 18.92 -7.14 0.45
CA TYR A 28 19.00 -8.07 -0.67
C TYR A 28 20.25 -7.81 -1.55
N LEU A 29 20.62 -6.56 -1.80
CA LEU A 29 21.86 -6.22 -2.50
C LEU A 29 23.09 -6.67 -1.72
N ILE A 30 23.10 -6.50 -0.38
CA ILE A 30 24.15 -7.03 0.50
C ILE A 30 24.19 -8.57 0.43
N GLN A 31 23.03 -9.22 0.42
CA GLN A 31 22.93 -10.69 0.27
C GLN A 31 23.53 -11.14 -1.06
N LEU A 32 23.22 -10.49 -2.18
CA LEU A 32 23.78 -10.80 -3.50
C LEU A 32 25.30 -10.59 -3.55
N SER A 33 25.84 -9.59 -2.86
CA SER A 33 27.28 -9.33 -2.81
C SER A 33 28.09 -10.46 -2.13
N GLN A 34 27.41 -11.36 -1.41
CA GLN A 34 28.08 -12.52 -0.76
C GLN A 34 28.56 -13.58 -1.77
N GLY A 35 28.10 -13.55 -3.01
CA GLY A 35 28.50 -14.50 -4.05
C GLY A 35 28.34 -15.96 -3.60
N ALA A 36 29.42 -16.74 -3.63
CA ALA A 36 29.40 -18.16 -3.21
C ALA A 36 28.99 -18.37 -1.73
N ARG A 37 29.03 -17.34 -0.88
CA ARG A 37 28.67 -17.43 0.55
C ARG A 37 27.19 -17.11 0.81
N ILE A 38 26.37 -16.92 -0.22
CA ILE A 38 24.96 -16.53 -0.09
C ILE A 38 24.15 -17.51 0.79
N ASN A 39 24.39 -18.82 0.66
CA ASN A 39 23.71 -19.82 1.48
C ASN A 39 24.09 -19.71 2.96
N ARG A 40 25.37 -19.41 3.26
CA ARG A 40 25.80 -19.13 4.64
C ARG A 40 25.14 -17.89 5.21
N PHE A 41 24.98 -16.84 4.41
CA PHE A 41 24.27 -15.62 4.79
C PHE A 41 22.80 -15.93 5.11
N ILE A 42 22.11 -16.68 4.25
CA ILE A 42 20.71 -17.08 4.43
C ILE A 42 20.56 -17.93 5.71
N VAL A 43 21.45 -18.88 5.95
CA VAL A 43 21.44 -19.70 7.16
C VAL A 43 21.71 -18.86 8.39
N LEU A 44 22.63 -17.89 8.38
CA LEU A 44 23.00 -17.08 9.52
C LEU A 44 21.89 -16.11 9.94
N TYR A 45 21.27 -15.44 8.97
CA TYR A 45 20.28 -14.34 9.21
C TYR A 45 18.83 -14.80 9.06
N GLY A 46 18.57 -15.96 8.47
CA GLY A 46 17.25 -16.58 8.41
C GLY A 46 16.85 -17.23 9.74
N LEU A 47 15.56 -17.46 9.92
CA LEU A 47 15.03 -18.18 11.08
C LEU A 47 15.04 -19.67 10.79
N VAL A 48 15.94 -20.44 11.44
CA VAL A 48 16.02 -21.90 11.32
C VAL A 48 15.46 -22.52 12.58
N PRO A 49 14.28 -23.16 12.55
CA PRO A 49 13.65 -23.72 13.75
C PRO A 49 14.52 -24.70 14.52
N ALA A 50 15.23 -25.58 13.81
CA ALA A 50 16.10 -26.57 14.45
C ALA A 50 17.22 -25.99 15.33
N ARG A 51 17.60 -24.70 15.15
CA ARG A 51 18.57 -24.05 16.06
C ARG A 51 18.07 -23.95 17.51
N TYR A 52 16.75 -24.02 17.70
CA TYR A 52 16.12 -23.86 19.02
C TYR A 52 15.70 -25.22 19.61
N SER A 53 15.69 -26.27 18.80
CA SER A 53 15.26 -27.61 19.19
C SER A 53 16.39 -28.64 19.24
N ASP A 54 17.51 -28.40 18.55
CA ASP A 54 18.66 -29.30 18.45
C ASP A 54 19.89 -28.64 19.13
N PRO A 55 20.38 -29.19 20.27
CA PRO A 55 21.53 -28.68 21.00
C PRO A 55 22.83 -28.65 20.17
N VAL A 56 22.99 -29.58 19.23
CA VAL A 56 24.17 -29.63 18.35
C VAL A 56 24.16 -28.44 17.40
N LEU A 57 23.03 -28.21 16.73
CA LEU A 57 22.88 -27.06 15.85
C LEU A 57 22.94 -25.72 16.62
N ALA A 58 22.36 -25.65 17.81
CA ALA A 58 22.43 -24.49 18.68
C ALA A 58 23.90 -24.09 18.98
N GLY A 59 24.78 -25.05 19.19
CA GLY A 59 26.20 -24.84 19.50
C GLY A 59 27.00 -24.13 18.40
N TYR A 60 26.52 -24.10 17.17
CA TYR A 60 27.17 -23.38 16.05
C TYR A 60 26.85 -21.89 16.02
N PHE A 61 25.91 -21.40 16.86
CA PHE A 61 25.44 -20.04 16.85
C PHE A 61 25.53 -19.41 18.23
N THR A 62 26.00 -18.18 18.30
CA THR A 62 25.93 -17.40 19.54
C THR A 62 24.49 -17.06 19.90
N LEU A 63 24.20 -16.82 21.18
CA LEU A 63 22.89 -16.36 21.64
C LEU A 63 22.43 -15.10 20.89
N GLY A 64 23.36 -14.13 20.64
CA GLY A 64 23.08 -12.94 19.87
C GLY A 64 22.62 -13.23 18.44
N GLN A 65 23.24 -14.19 17.74
CA GLN A 65 22.85 -14.63 16.40
C GLN A 65 21.47 -15.32 16.41
N GLN A 66 21.20 -16.14 17.41
CA GLN A 66 19.90 -16.78 17.57
C GLN A 66 18.78 -15.75 17.79
N LEU A 67 18.96 -14.82 18.73
CA LEU A 67 17.98 -13.77 19.01
C LEU A 67 17.81 -12.83 17.81
N PHE A 68 18.92 -12.45 17.15
CA PHE A 68 18.87 -11.56 16.00
C PHE A 68 18.17 -12.19 14.80
N SER A 69 18.20 -13.51 14.62
CA SER A 69 17.52 -14.19 13.53
C SER A 69 15.98 -14.03 13.57
N PHE A 70 15.39 -13.82 14.75
CA PHE A 70 13.97 -13.49 14.91
C PHE A 70 13.58 -12.12 14.32
N PHE A 71 14.56 -11.27 14.05
CA PHE A 71 14.35 -9.98 13.43
C PHE A 71 14.87 -9.97 11.99
N SER A 72 16.08 -10.48 11.76
CA SER A 72 16.75 -10.37 10.46
C SER A 72 16.08 -11.21 9.36
N PHE A 73 15.43 -12.32 9.71
CA PHE A 73 14.78 -13.19 8.71
C PHE A 73 13.75 -12.46 7.84
N MET A 74 13.11 -11.41 8.38
CA MET A 74 12.11 -10.61 7.67
C MET A 74 12.71 -9.78 6.52
N PHE A 75 14.04 -9.60 6.50
CA PHE A 75 14.73 -8.76 5.52
C PHE A 75 15.57 -9.58 4.52
N VAL A 76 15.81 -10.87 4.80
CA VAL A 76 16.51 -11.80 3.90
C VAL A 76 15.51 -12.41 2.93
N HIS A 77 15.89 -12.64 1.68
CA HIS A 77 14.98 -13.18 0.65
C HIS A 77 15.59 -14.36 -0.11
N GLY A 78 14.77 -15.35 -0.45
CA GLY A 78 15.17 -16.57 -1.14
C GLY A 78 15.51 -16.41 -2.63
N GLY A 79 15.29 -15.21 -3.21
CA GLY A 79 15.59 -14.93 -4.62
C GLY A 79 14.85 -13.71 -5.15
N PHE A 80 15.15 -13.34 -6.41
CA PHE A 80 14.63 -12.12 -7.05
C PHE A 80 13.10 -12.06 -7.09
N TRP A 81 12.43 -13.11 -7.51
CA TRP A 81 10.97 -13.12 -7.56
C TRP A 81 10.33 -13.05 -6.17
N HIS A 82 11.00 -13.61 -5.16
CA HIS A 82 10.54 -13.56 -3.78
C HIS A 82 10.53 -12.12 -3.25
N ILE A 83 11.64 -11.38 -3.39
CA ILE A 83 11.67 -9.98 -2.97
C ILE A 83 10.74 -9.12 -3.82
N LEU A 84 10.69 -9.33 -5.13
CA LEU A 84 9.85 -8.56 -6.02
C LEU A 84 8.38 -8.63 -5.61
N PHE A 85 7.82 -9.84 -5.41
CA PHE A 85 6.42 -9.98 -5.02
C PHE A 85 6.13 -9.51 -3.59
N ASN A 86 7.11 -9.62 -2.68
CA ASN A 86 6.99 -9.06 -1.34
C ASN A 86 6.89 -7.53 -1.40
N MET A 87 7.83 -6.87 -2.06
CA MET A 87 7.84 -5.40 -2.13
C MET A 87 6.64 -4.87 -2.92
N TRP A 88 6.23 -5.57 -3.95
CA TRP A 88 5.04 -5.26 -4.73
C TRP A 88 3.76 -5.33 -3.88
N SER A 89 3.58 -6.40 -3.10
CA SER A 89 2.44 -6.55 -2.20
C SER A 89 2.44 -5.48 -1.10
N LEU A 90 3.63 -5.20 -0.52
CA LEU A 90 3.78 -4.16 0.49
C LEU A 90 3.46 -2.78 -0.08
N TYR A 91 3.86 -2.48 -1.31
CA TYR A 91 3.55 -1.23 -1.99
C TYR A 91 2.04 -1.03 -2.20
N ILE A 92 1.29 -2.10 -2.56
CA ILE A 92 -0.16 -2.02 -2.83
C ILE A 92 -0.98 -1.89 -1.53
N PHE A 93 -0.63 -2.65 -0.49
CA PHE A 93 -1.46 -2.74 0.71
C PHE A 93 -0.94 -1.90 1.88
N GLY A 94 0.37 -1.63 1.89
CA GLY A 94 1.05 -0.99 3.00
C GLY A 94 0.66 0.47 3.19
N ASP A 95 0.54 1.22 2.12
CA ASP A 95 0.25 2.67 2.15
C ASP A 95 -1.10 2.97 2.83
N ASN A 96 -2.11 2.16 2.60
CA ASN A 96 -3.45 2.33 3.17
C ASN A 96 -3.52 1.96 4.65
N VAL A 97 -2.75 0.95 5.07
CA VAL A 97 -2.64 0.57 6.49
C VAL A 97 -1.80 1.60 7.24
N GLU A 98 -0.71 2.10 6.63
CA GLU A 98 0.10 3.19 7.17
C GLU A 98 -0.73 4.48 7.32
N ASP A 99 -1.54 4.83 6.32
CA ASP A 99 -2.43 5.99 6.37
C ASP A 99 -3.41 5.91 7.54
N ARG A 100 -3.93 4.73 7.84
CA ARG A 100 -4.84 4.50 8.96
C ARG A 100 -4.15 4.57 10.32
N LEU A 101 -3.01 3.89 10.47
CA LEU A 101 -2.30 3.79 11.75
C LEU A 101 -1.42 5.00 12.04
N GLY A 102 -0.96 5.69 11.01
CA GLY A 102 0.14 6.66 11.06
C GLY A 102 1.53 5.97 11.05
N PRO A 103 2.58 6.69 10.61
CA PRO A 103 3.88 6.09 10.28
C PRO A 103 4.50 5.28 11.42
N ILE A 104 4.60 5.86 12.62
CA ILE A 104 5.28 5.21 13.76
C ILE A 104 4.54 3.95 14.21
N ARG A 105 3.22 4.01 14.34
CA ARG A 105 2.41 2.87 14.76
C ARG A 105 2.41 1.77 13.72
N TYR A 106 2.43 2.14 12.44
CA TYR A 106 2.54 1.20 11.33
C TYR A 106 3.88 0.46 11.34
N LEU A 107 5.00 1.13 11.64
CA LEU A 107 6.30 0.47 11.79
C LEU A 107 6.27 -0.61 12.87
N PHE A 108 5.77 -0.27 14.06
CA PHE A 108 5.64 -1.26 15.15
C PHE A 108 4.67 -2.38 14.79
N PHE A 109 3.54 -2.05 14.16
CA PHE A 109 2.59 -3.04 13.67
C PHE A 109 3.25 -4.04 12.71
N TYR A 110 3.98 -3.55 11.72
CA TYR A 110 4.69 -4.36 10.73
C TYR A 110 5.70 -5.31 11.39
N LEU A 111 6.55 -4.77 12.28
CA LEU A 111 7.57 -5.55 12.98
C LEU A 111 6.96 -6.62 13.90
N LEU A 112 5.89 -6.29 14.63
CA LEU A 112 5.17 -7.23 15.48
C LEU A 112 4.50 -8.34 14.66
N CYS A 113 3.86 -8.01 13.53
CA CYS A 113 3.29 -9.01 12.63
C CYS A 113 4.36 -9.96 12.09
N GLY A 114 5.51 -9.44 11.69
CA GLY A 114 6.64 -10.25 11.25
C GLY A 114 7.17 -11.15 12.35
N TRP A 115 7.32 -10.63 13.55
CA TRP A 115 7.80 -11.40 14.69
C TRP A 115 6.87 -12.56 15.06
N VAL A 116 5.57 -12.27 15.18
CA VAL A 116 4.57 -13.31 15.47
C VAL A 116 4.46 -14.32 14.33
N SER A 117 4.61 -13.90 13.07
CA SER A 117 4.65 -14.83 11.94
C SER A 117 5.82 -15.81 12.04
N GLY A 118 7.01 -15.32 12.42
CA GLY A 118 8.19 -16.15 12.67
C GLY A 118 7.98 -17.14 13.82
N LEU A 119 7.38 -16.67 14.93
CA LEU A 119 7.02 -17.55 16.05
C LEU A 119 6.02 -18.63 15.64
N SER A 120 4.98 -18.26 14.87
CA SER A 120 4.00 -19.24 14.37
C SER A 120 4.65 -20.33 13.53
N HIS A 121 5.58 -19.94 12.65
CA HIS A 121 6.33 -20.91 11.85
C HIS A 121 7.25 -21.77 12.72
N LEU A 122 7.98 -21.16 13.65
CA LEU A 122 8.89 -21.85 14.57
C LEU A 122 8.16 -22.94 15.34
N PHE A 123 7.05 -22.62 16.01
CA PHE A 123 6.31 -23.59 16.84
C PHE A 123 5.71 -24.75 16.05
N LEU A 124 5.23 -24.48 14.83
CA LEU A 124 4.60 -25.49 14.00
C LEU A 124 5.60 -26.30 13.17
N ASN A 125 6.86 -25.87 13.11
CA ASN A 125 7.93 -26.55 12.35
C ASN A 125 9.20 -26.70 13.19
N TRP A 126 9.05 -27.01 14.49
CA TRP A 126 10.08 -26.97 15.53
C TRP A 126 11.41 -27.65 15.17
N HIS A 127 11.36 -28.74 14.39
CA HIS A 127 12.54 -29.52 14.00
C HIS A 127 13.04 -29.22 12.57
N SER A 128 12.47 -28.24 11.89
CA SER A 128 12.87 -27.93 10.52
C SER A 128 14.26 -27.29 10.47
N GLN A 129 15.12 -27.84 9.61
CA GLN A 129 16.45 -27.31 9.34
C GLN A 129 16.44 -26.27 8.20
N ILE A 130 15.29 -26.04 7.60
CA ILE A 130 15.15 -25.11 6.46
C ILE A 130 15.05 -23.68 6.97
N PRO A 131 15.91 -22.76 6.49
CA PRO A 131 15.82 -21.36 6.85
C PRO A 131 14.52 -20.74 6.34
N THR A 132 13.75 -20.16 7.22
CA THR A 132 12.62 -19.28 6.88
C THR A 132 13.14 -17.87 6.69
N VAL A 133 12.82 -17.27 5.55
CA VAL A 133 13.24 -15.93 5.14
C VAL A 133 12.11 -15.19 4.44
N GLY A 134 12.08 -13.89 4.52
CA GLY A 134 11.19 -13.01 3.77
C GLY A 134 10.29 -12.13 4.63
N ALA A 135 9.96 -10.98 4.07
CA ALA A 135 9.02 -10.01 4.63
C ALA A 135 7.56 -10.52 4.63
N SER A 136 7.29 -11.63 3.95
CA SER A 136 5.95 -12.09 3.59
C SER A 136 5.02 -12.32 4.78
N GLY A 137 5.54 -12.77 5.93
CA GLY A 137 4.76 -12.95 7.14
C GLY A 137 4.28 -11.62 7.75
N ALA A 138 5.15 -10.60 7.77
CA ALA A 138 4.77 -9.23 8.17
C ALA A 138 3.77 -8.63 7.17
N ILE A 139 4.00 -8.83 5.86
CA ILE A 139 3.10 -8.38 4.79
C ILE A 139 1.75 -9.08 4.89
N ALA A 140 1.71 -10.37 5.24
CA ALA A 140 0.46 -11.07 5.52
C ALA A 140 -0.33 -10.39 6.64
N GLY A 141 0.35 -9.90 7.69
CA GLY A 141 -0.27 -9.08 8.73
C GLY A 141 -0.83 -7.76 8.20
N VAL A 142 -0.10 -7.07 7.32
CA VAL A 142 -0.60 -5.87 6.63
C VAL A 142 -1.82 -6.20 5.77
N MET A 143 -1.80 -7.30 5.03
CA MET A 143 -2.95 -7.77 4.23
C MET A 143 -4.15 -8.13 5.11
N GLY A 144 -3.94 -8.73 6.29
CA GLY A 144 -4.98 -8.99 7.28
C GLY A 144 -5.62 -7.69 7.83
N ALA A 145 -4.79 -6.68 8.09
CA ALA A 145 -5.28 -5.34 8.46
C ALA A 145 -6.07 -4.69 7.32
N TYR A 146 -5.57 -4.73 6.09
CA TYR A 146 -6.23 -4.20 4.91
C TYR A 146 -7.60 -4.88 4.67
N PHE A 147 -7.67 -6.20 4.85
CA PHE A 147 -8.89 -7.00 4.74
C PHE A 147 -10.02 -6.44 5.62
N ILE A 148 -9.69 -5.99 6.84
CA ILE A 148 -10.66 -5.41 7.79
C ILE A 148 -10.95 -3.94 7.46
N LEU A 149 -9.93 -3.16 7.07
CA LEU A 149 -10.09 -1.72 6.84
C LEU A 149 -10.84 -1.41 5.54
N HIS A 150 -10.57 -2.17 4.49
CA HIS A 150 -11.03 -1.87 3.13
C HIS A 150 -11.65 -3.09 2.42
N PRO A 151 -12.62 -3.83 3.03
CA PRO A 151 -13.12 -5.10 2.48
C PRO A 151 -13.78 -4.94 1.11
N ARG A 152 -14.37 -3.79 0.83
CA ARG A 152 -15.09 -3.49 -0.42
C ARG A 152 -14.24 -2.76 -1.46
N ALA A 153 -13.01 -2.41 -1.14
CA ALA A 153 -12.06 -1.85 -2.12
C ALA A 153 -11.88 -2.83 -3.27
N LYS A 154 -11.71 -2.30 -4.46
CA LYS A 154 -11.45 -3.15 -5.64
C LYS A 154 -9.95 -3.27 -5.86
N ILE A 155 -9.50 -4.50 -6.12
CA ILE A 155 -8.13 -4.83 -6.46
C ILE A 155 -8.12 -5.22 -7.93
N LEU A 156 -7.47 -4.40 -8.77
CA LEU A 156 -7.21 -4.77 -10.16
C LEU A 156 -6.22 -5.93 -10.15
N THR A 157 -6.67 -7.07 -10.63
CA THR A 157 -5.95 -8.33 -10.58
C THR A 157 -5.67 -8.84 -11.99
N LEU A 158 -4.41 -9.20 -12.24
CA LEU A 158 -4.01 -9.88 -13.46
C LEU A 158 -4.10 -11.39 -13.26
N ILE A 159 -4.85 -12.04 -14.12
CA ILE A 159 -4.94 -13.50 -14.22
C ILE A 159 -4.35 -13.89 -15.58
N PRO A 160 -3.16 -14.52 -15.63
CA PRO A 160 -2.62 -15.01 -16.88
C PRO A 160 -3.35 -16.31 -17.27
N ILE A 161 -4.15 -16.27 -18.32
CA ILE A 161 -4.85 -17.44 -18.88
C ILE A 161 -4.22 -17.75 -20.22
N LEU A 162 -3.54 -18.90 -20.35
CA LEU A 162 -2.92 -19.34 -21.61
C LEU A 162 -2.11 -18.21 -22.32
N PHE A 163 -1.28 -17.50 -21.56
CA PHE A 163 -0.47 -16.34 -22.02
C PHE A 163 -1.25 -15.08 -22.37
N ILE A 164 -2.57 -15.05 -22.25
CA ILE A 164 -3.39 -13.85 -22.42
C ILE A 164 -3.55 -13.17 -21.06
N PRO A 165 -3.13 -11.89 -20.92
CA PRO A 165 -3.32 -11.14 -19.68
C PRO A 165 -4.78 -10.74 -19.51
N PHE A 166 -5.47 -11.35 -18.56
CA PHE A 166 -6.85 -11.01 -18.24
C PHE A 166 -6.89 -10.16 -16.97
N PHE A 167 -7.48 -8.96 -17.06
CA PHE A 167 -7.59 -8.01 -15.96
C PHE A 167 -9.01 -8.01 -15.41
N ILE A 168 -9.15 -8.22 -14.11
CA ILE A 168 -10.42 -8.21 -13.40
C ILE A 168 -10.32 -7.39 -12.12
N GLU A 169 -11.35 -6.65 -11.78
CA GLU A 169 -11.48 -5.97 -10.48
C GLU A 169 -12.18 -6.88 -9.48
N LEU A 170 -11.47 -7.33 -8.47
CA LEU A 170 -12.00 -8.15 -7.41
C LEU A 170 -12.14 -7.36 -6.11
N PRO A 171 -13.23 -7.53 -5.34
CA PRO A 171 -13.32 -6.97 -3.99
C PRO A 171 -12.18 -7.50 -3.12
N ALA A 172 -11.61 -6.65 -2.26
CA ALA A 172 -10.46 -7.01 -1.43
C ALA A 172 -10.76 -8.22 -0.52
N PHE A 173 -11.99 -8.29 0.04
CA PHE A 173 -12.37 -9.43 0.88
C PHE A 173 -12.29 -10.77 0.12
N PHE A 174 -12.67 -10.76 -1.16
CA PHE A 174 -12.61 -11.96 -1.99
C PHE A 174 -11.16 -12.31 -2.37
N PHE A 175 -10.40 -11.34 -2.86
CA PHE A 175 -9.01 -11.54 -3.24
C PHE A 175 -8.15 -12.05 -2.08
N LEU A 176 -8.19 -11.35 -0.95
CA LEU A 176 -7.39 -11.68 0.25
C LEU A 176 -7.92 -12.92 0.96
N GLY A 177 -9.25 -13.12 0.99
CA GLY A 177 -9.86 -14.33 1.54
C GLY A 177 -9.47 -15.58 0.76
N LEU A 178 -9.49 -15.50 -0.58
CA LEU A 178 -9.05 -16.59 -1.44
C LEU A 178 -7.55 -16.85 -1.30
N TRP A 179 -6.73 -15.78 -1.22
CA TRP A 179 -5.30 -15.91 -0.93
C TRP A 179 -5.05 -16.62 0.39
N PHE A 180 -5.74 -16.22 1.45
CA PHE A 180 -5.63 -16.85 2.77
C PHE A 180 -6.10 -18.32 2.78
N PHE A 181 -7.18 -18.62 2.08
CA PHE A 181 -7.68 -19.98 1.90
C PHE A 181 -6.63 -20.89 1.23
N PHE A 182 -5.93 -20.40 0.19
CA PHE A 182 -4.83 -21.14 -0.40
C PHE A 182 -3.64 -21.33 0.54
N GLN A 183 -3.39 -20.38 1.47
CA GLN A 183 -2.35 -20.59 2.50
C GLN A 183 -2.72 -21.78 3.40
N LEU A 184 -4.00 -21.87 3.84
CA LEU A 184 -4.47 -22.97 4.68
C LEU A 184 -4.36 -24.35 3.96
N ILE A 185 -4.83 -24.43 2.72
CA ILE A 185 -4.72 -25.66 1.93
C ILE A 185 -3.24 -26.04 1.77
N SER A 186 -2.40 -25.10 1.37
CA SER A 186 -0.99 -25.37 1.13
C SER A 186 -0.25 -25.80 2.40
N ALA A 187 -0.57 -25.19 3.54
CA ALA A 187 -0.03 -25.60 4.84
C ALA A 187 -0.45 -27.02 5.24
N SER A 188 -1.67 -27.42 4.86
CA SER A 188 -2.19 -28.77 5.18
C SER A 188 -1.64 -29.85 4.28
N LEU A 189 -1.38 -29.54 3.00
CA LEU A 189 -0.92 -30.51 2.00
C LEU A 189 0.61 -30.66 1.93
N ASN A 190 1.36 -29.65 2.38
CA ASN A 190 2.82 -29.64 2.33
C ASN A 190 3.40 -29.66 3.75
N PRO A 191 3.59 -30.83 4.37
CA PRO A 191 4.29 -30.90 5.65
C PRO A 191 5.72 -30.36 5.50
N ALA A 192 6.23 -29.72 6.55
CA ALA A 192 7.41 -28.87 6.62
C ALA A 192 8.76 -29.43 6.12
N GLN A 193 8.81 -30.66 5.62
CA GLN A 193 10.06 -31.34 5.24
C GLN A 193 10.52 -31.08 3.81
N GLY A 194 9.74 -30.41 2.97
CA GLY A 194 9.98 -30.31 1.52
C GLY A 194 10.67 -29.05 1.00
N GLY A 195 10.97 -28.08 1.84
CA GLY A 195 11.48 -26.77 1.38
C GLY A 195 10.38 -25.96 0.64
N GLY A 196 10.37 -24.65 0.76
CA GLY A 196 9.41 -23.85 0.01
C GLY A 196 8.86 -22.67 0.83
N VAL A 197 7.57 -22.39 0.64
CA VAL A 197 6.91 -21.24 1.27
C VAL A 197 6.57 -21.55 2.72
N ALA A 198 6.84 -20.60 3.62
CA ALA A 198 6.51 -20.70 5.05
C ALA A 198 5.01 -20.40 5.30
N TRP A 199 4.13 -21.30 4.88
CA TRP A 199 2.68 -21.13 4.94
C TRP A 199 2.18 -20.73 6.33
N TRP A 200 2.70 -21.37 7.37
CA TRP A 200 2.34 -21.10 8.76
C TRP A 200 2.75 -19.68 9.23
N ALA A 201 3.85 -19.14 8.69
CA ALA A 201 4.21 -17.74 8.92
C ALA A 201 3.18 -16.79 8.30
N HIS A 202 2.69 -17.09 7.10
CA HIS A 202 1.66 -16.28 6.43
C HIS A 202 0.34 -16.31 7.19
N ILE A 203 -0.10 -17.51 7.60
CA ILE A 203 -1.35 -17.69 8.36
C ILE A 203 -1.26 -16.94 9.69
N GLY A 204 -0.18 -17.17 10.45
CA GLY A 204 0.05 -16.51 11.74
C GLY A 204 0.12 -14.98 11.61
N GLY A 205 0.86 -14.50 10.60
CA GLY A 205 0.95 -13.06 10.30
C GLY A 205 -0.40 -12.44 9.97
N PHE A 206 -1.18 -13.05 9.07
CA PHE A 206 -2.49 -12.55 8.65
C PHE A 206 -3.49 -12.47 9.81
N VAL A 207 -3.65 -13.55 10.56
CA VAL A 207 -4.56 -13.61 11.71
C VAL A 207 -4.13 -12.62 12.80
N PHE A 208 -2.82 -12.60 13.12
CA PHE A 208 -2.31 -11.65 14.09
C PHE A 208 -2.49 -10.21 13.63
N GLY A 209 -2.31 -9.91 12.35
CA GLY A 209 -2.53 -8.58 11.79
C GLY A 209 -3.96 -8.08 12.00
N ILE A 210 -4.96 -8.95 11.85
CA ILE A 210 -6.37 -8.62 12.15
C ILE A 210 -6.55 -8.28 13.63
N ILE A 211 -5.99 -9.08 14.53
CA ILE A 211 -6.11 -8.90 15.99
C ILE A 211 -5.35 -7.63 16.41
N CYS A 212 -4.12 -7.49 15.98
CA CYS A 212 -3.23 -6.38 16.29
C CYS A 212 -3.81 -5.05 15.81
N LEU A 213 -4.40 -5.00 14.61
CA LEU A 213 -5.07 -3.81 14.10
C LEU A 213 -6.16 -3.32 15.07
N LYS A 214 -7.01 -4.24 15.58
CA LYS A 214 -8.09 -3.88 16.51
C LYS A 214 -7.55 -3.27 17.80
N LEU A 215 -6.40 -3.75 18.27
CA LEU A 215 -5.71 -3.20 19.45
C LEU A 215 -5.14 -1.81 19.14
N PHE A 216 -4.43 -1.66 18.02
CA PHE A 216 -3.79 -0.40 17.64
C PHE A 216 -4.79 0.73 17.36
N ILE A 217 -5.97 0.42 16.83
CA ILE A 217 -7.02 1.44 16.60
C ILE A 217 -7.59 1.96 17.93
N ARG A 218 -7.63 1.13 18.99
CA ARG A 218 -8.15 1.53 20.30
C ARG A 218 -7.19 2.44 21.07
N VAL A 219 -5.88 2.33 20.80
CA VAL A 219 -4.88 3.18 21.45
C VAL A 219 -4.91 4.58 20.83
N PRO A 220 -5.06 5.66 21.62
CA PRO A 220 -5.05 7.03 21.11
C PRO A 220 -3.74 7.36 20.37
N GLU A 221 -3.84 8.21 19.34
CA GLU A 221 -2.66 8.72 18.66
C GLU A 221 -1.84 9.61 19.59
N THR A 222 -0.55 9.32 19.74
CA THR A 222 0.38 10.17 20.50
C THR A 222 0.62 11.48 19.74
N GLY A 223 1.06 12.53 20.44
CA GLY A 223 1.41 13.82 19.83
C GLY A 223 2.45 13.68 18.71
N ILE A 224 3.44 12.80 18.90
CA ILE A 224 4.50 12.51 17.90
C ILE A 224 3.89 11.86 16.64
N THR A 225 3.06 10.84 16.80
CA THR A 225 2.38 10.18 15.66
C THR A 225 1.55 11.18 14.86
N ARG A 226 0.81 12.05 15.56
CA ARG A 226 0.00 13.11 14.94
C ARG A 226 0.86 14.14 14.21
N ALA A 227 1.97 14.56 14.81
CA ALA A 227 2.89 15.53 14.20
C ALA A 227 3.52 14.98 12.91
N VAL A 228 3.96 13.72 12.91
CA VAL A 228 4.52 13.06 11.71
C VAL A 228 3.43 12.89 10.65
N LYS A 229 2.25 12.44 11.02
CA LYS A 229 1.10 12.27 10.10
C LYS A 229 0.73 13.59 9.41
N ASN A 230 0.70 14.70 10.16
CA ASN A 230 0.44 16.02 9.58
C ASN A 230 1.52 16.49 8.59
N LYS A 231 2.79 16.13 8.84
CA LYS A 231 3.91 16.42 7.91
C LYS A 231 3.85 15.56 6.64
N THR A 232 3.31 14.35 6.73
CA THR A 232 3.18 13.44 5.58
C THR A 232 1.90 13.64 4.79
N ALA A 233 0.96 14.44 5.29
CA ALA A 233 -0.30 14.71 4.59
C ALA A 233 -0.06 15.23 3.17
N ARG A 234 -0.78 14.68 2.21
CA ARG A 234 -0.74 15.15 0.82
C ARG A 234 -1.43 16.50 0.74
N LYS A 235 -0.65 17.55 0.53
CA LYS A 235 -1.13 18.93 0.50
C LYS A 235 -1.60 19.40 -0.88
N LYS A 236 -1.74 18.51 -1.84
CA LYS A 236 -2.16 18.85 -3.21
C LYS A 236 -3.40 18.07 -3.59
N THR A 237 -4.39 18.76 -4.09
CA THR A 237 -5.54 18.13 -4.76
C THR A 237 -5.09 17.49 -6.08
N PRO A 238 -5.87 16.54 -6.64
CA PRO A 238 -5.51 15.89 -7.91
C PRO A 238 -5.18 16.91 -8.99
N HIS A 239 -4.08 16.71 -9.72
CA HIS A 239 -3.70 17.59 -10.83
C HIS A 239 -4.75 17.58 -11.94
N LEU A 240 -5.39 16.42 -12.17
CA LEU A 240 -6.50 16.25 -13.09
C LEU A 240 -7.79 16.11 -12.29
N GLN A 241 -8.75 17.00 -12.52
CA GLN A 241 -10.08 16.96 -11.92
C GLN A 241 -11.15 16.80 -12.99
N ALA A 242 -12.05 15.83 -12.80
CA ALA A 242 -13.26 15.73 -13.60
C ALA A 242 -14.32 16.66 -12.98
N ILE A 243 -14.75 17.67 -13.71
CA ILE A 243 -15.73 18.65 -13.24
C ILE A 243 -17.06 18.39 -13.92
N HIS A 244 -18.06 18.08 -13.11
CA HIS A 244 -19.44 18.04 -13.59
C HIS A 244 -19.96 19.48 -13.75
N THR A 245 -20.34 19.83 -14.96
CA THR A 245 -20.91 21.15 -15.25
C THR A 245 -22.43 21.07 -15.21
N SER A 246 -23.04 22.09 -14.59
CA SER A 246 -24.47 22.36 -14.66
C SER A 246 -24.73 23.54 -15.60
N ALA A 247 -25.86 23.53 -16.27
CA ALA A 247 -26.32 24.63 -17.09
C ALA A 247 -27.79 24.91 -16.80
N LEU A 248 -28.15 26.17 -16.72
CA LEU A 248 -29.56 26.60 -16.69
C LEU A 248 -30.11 26.58 -18.11
N SER A 249 -31.40 26.33 -18.30
CA SER A 249 -31.99 26.05 -19.61
C SER A 249 -31.80 27.17 -20.65
N ASN A 250 -31.72 28.43 -20.23
CA ASN A 250 -31.56 29.59 -21.15
C ASN A 250 -30.24 30.34 -20.94
N ASP A 251 -29.25 29.75 -20.26
CA ASP A 251 -27.97 30.40 -19.95
C ASP A 251 -26.87 29.78 -20.85
N PRO A 252 -26.12 30.58 -21.63
CA PRO A 252 -24.99 30.09 -22.43
C PRO A 252 -23.82 29.71 -21.55
N HIS A 253 -23.80 30.10 -20.26
CA HIS A 253 -22.69 29.75 -19.37
C HIS A 253 -22.80 28.36 -18.80
N LEU A 254 -21.62 27.77 -18.53
CA LEU A 254 -21.47 26.51 -17.80
C LEU A 254 -20.93 26.78 -16.42
N TYR A 255 -21.50 26.15 -15.44
CA TYR A 255 -21.09 26.29 -14.04
C TYR A 255 -20.45 24.99 -13.54
N GLY A 256 -19.31 25.09 -12.88
CA GLY A 256 -18.62 23.94 -12.27
C GLY A 256 -17.95 24.31 -10.97
N THR A 257 -17.57 23.31 -10.19
CA THR A 257 -16.79 23.51 -8.95
C THR A 257 -15.45 22.83 -9.08
N MET A 258 -14.38 23.57 -8.80
CA MET A 258 -13.01 23.05 -8.75
C MET A 258 -12.49 23.09 -7.32
N VAL A 259 -11.90 21.98 -6.85
CA VAL A 259 -11.38 21.87 -5.49
C VAL A 259 -9.89 22.18 -5.48
N ILE A 260 -9.47 23.05 -4.56
CA ILE A 260 -8.07 23.40 -4.31
C ILE A 260 -7.76 23.34 -2.81
N THR A 261 -6.49 23.19 -2.44
CA THR A 261 -6.06 23.27 -1.04
C THR A 261 -5.81 24.72 -0.62
N PRO A 262 -5.76 25.03 0.71
CA PRO A 262 -5.34 26.33 1.22
C PRO A 262 -3.95 26.77 0.70
N GLU A 263 -3.01 25.82 0.56
CA GLU A 263 -1.67 26.11 0.02
C GLU A 263 -1.74 26.48 -1.46
N GLU A 264 -2.55 25.77 -2.26
CA GLU A 264 -2.77 26.06 -3.67
C GLU A 264 -3.51 27.40 -3.86
N ALA A 265 -4.42 27.74 -2.96
CA ALA A 265 -5.08 29.05 -2.95
C ALA A 265 -4.10 30.20 -2.65
N HIS A 266 -3.15 29.96 -1.73
CA HIS A 266 -2.16 30.97 -1.36
C HIS A 266 -1.06 31.16 -2.41
N ARG A 267 -0.50 30.07 -2.95
CA ARG A 267 0.64 30.08 -3.88
C ARG A 267 0.25 30.08 -5.36
N GLY A 268 -1.02 29.84 -5.65
CA GLY A 268 -1.48 29.54 -6.99
C GLY A 268 -1.20 28.09 -7.42
N ALA A 269 -1.91 27.61 -8.43
CA ALA A 269 -1.74 26.24 -8.95
C ALA A 269 -2.09 26.15 -10.43
N ARG A 270 -1.56 25.15 -11.12
CA ARG A 270 -1.98 24.76 -12.47
C ARG A 270 -2.67 23.40 -12.40
N LYS A 271 -3.91 23.33 -12.89
CA LYS A 271 -4.72 22.12 -12.87
C LYS A 271 -5.16 21.72 -14.28
N LEU A 272 -5.29 20.45 -14.51
CA LEU A 272 -5.97 19.92 -15.70
C LEU A 272 -7.41 19.61 -15.31
N VAL A 273 -8.35 20.16 -16.04
CA VAL A 273 -9.78 20.00 -15.80
C VAL A 273 -10.37 19.23 -16.99
N ASN A 274 -10.97 18.09 -16.70
CA ASN A 274 -11.71 17.32 -17.69
C ASN A 274 -13.20 17.67 -17.56
N ILE A 275 -13.74 18.28 -18.57
CA ILE A 275 -15.15 18.64 -18.65
C ILE A 275 -15.85 17.71 -19.61
N PRO A 276 -16.80 16.86 -19.13
CA PRO A 276 -17.63 16.06 -20.00
C PRO A 276 -18.52 16.99 -20.85
N TRP A 277 -18.33 16.98 -22.16
CA TRP A 277 -19.12 17.74 -23.11
C TRP A 277 -19.84 16.79 -24.07
N ALA A 278 -21.10 16.53 -23.84
CA ALA A 278 -21.87 15.56 -24.64
C ALA A 278 -21.09 14.24 -24.86
N PHE A 279 -20.71 13.94 -26.09
CA PHE A 279 -19.93 12.74 -26.46
C PHE A 279 -18.41 12.97 -26.48
N GLN A 280 -17.93 14.21 -26.20
CA GLN A 280 -16.51 14.56 -26.22
C GLN A 280 -16.03 14.97 -24.83
N ARG A 281 -14.78 14.63 -24.50
CA ARG A 281 -14.10 15.08 -23.28
C ARG A 281 -13.14 16.20 -23.62
N ARG A 282 -13.32 17.37 -23.05
CA ARG A 282 -12.40 18.51 -23.21
C ARG A 282 -11.46 18.57 -22.01
N LEU A 283 -10.16 18.46 -22.26
CA LEU A 283 -9.13 18.64 -21.25
C LEU A 283 -8.61 20.07 -21.32
N LEU A 284 -8.85 20.85 -20.26
CA LEU A 284 -8.45 22.25 -20.17
C LEU A 284 -7.40 22.43 -19.09
N ARG A 285 -6.41 23.25 -19.38
CA ARG A 285 -5.43 23.69 -18.37
C ARG A 285 -5.94 24.99 -17.73
N VAL A 286 -6.23 24.91 -16.43
CA VAL A 286 -6.71 26.05 -15.62
C VAL A 286 -5.59 26.51 -14.71
N THR A 287 -5.31 27.81 -14.73
CA THR A 287 -4.38 28.44 -13.81
C THR A 287 -5.17 29.11 -12.69
N VAL A 288 -4.91 28.71 -11.46
CA VAL A 288 -5.43 29.35 -10.26
C VAL A 288 -4.45 30.44 -9.85
N PRO A 289 -4.85 31.72 -9.80
CA PRO A 289 -3.98 32.78 -9.32
C PRO A 289 -3.63 32.61 -7.83
N PRO A 290 -2.50 33.13 -7.37
CA PRO A 290 -2.20 33.18 -5.95
C PRO A 290 -3.14 34.13 -5.19
N GLY A 291 -3.45 33.81 -3.93
CA GLY A 291 -4.26 34.66 -3.06
C GLY A 291 -5.77 34.57 -3.26
N VAL A 292 -6.28 33.57 -3.99
CA VAL A 292 -7.72 33.35 -4.17
C VAL A 292 -8.39 32.91 -2.86
N ARG A 293 -9.67 33.23 -2.74
CA ARG A 293 -10.50 32.92 -1.56
C ARG A 293 -11.55 31.87 -1.89
N GLU A 294 -12.14 31.26 -0.86
CA GLU A 294 -13.29 30.37 -0.99
C GLU A 294 -14.41 31.06 -1.79
N GLY A 295 -14.96 30.36 -2.78
CA GLY A 295 -16.03 30.88 -3.61
C GLY A 295 -15.57 31.77 -4.77
N THR A 296 -14.27 32.08 -4.93
CA THR A 296 -13.75 32.79 -6.12
C THR A 296 -14.18 32.09 -7.39
N ILE A 297 -14.65 32.81 -8.39
CA ILE A 297 -15.08 32.28 -9.69
C ILE A 297 -13.98 32.56 -10.72
N LEU A 298 -13.44 31.51 -11.32
CA LEU A 298 -12.56 31.62 -12.47
C LEU A 298 -13.40 31.54 -13.76
N ARG A 299 -13.28 32.58 -14.60
CA ARG A 299 -13.97 32.67 -15.88
C ARG A 299 -13.04 32.17 -17.00
N LEU A 300 -13.51 31.19 -17.76
CA LEU A 300 -12.84 30.67 -18.94
C LEU A 300 -13.67 31.06 -20.15
N GLU A 301 -13.24 32.12 -20.84
CA GLU A 301 -13.96 32.73 -21.95
C GLU A 301 -14.17 31.77 -23.11
N GLY A 302 -15.39 31.81 -23.71
CA GLY A 302 -15.75 31.00 -24.87
C GLY A 302 -15.79 29.48 -24.62
N MET A 303 -15.75 29.03 -23.37
CA MET A 303 -15.80 27.61 -23.00
C MET A 303 -17.18 27.15 -22.51
N GLY A 304 -18.22 28.00 -22.69
CA GLY A 304 -19.61 27.71 -22.41
C GLY A 304 -20.33 27.04 -23.58
N ARG A 305 -21.66 27.07 -23.57
CA ARG A 305 -22.52 26.56 -24.65
C ARG A 305 -22.54 27.51 -25.84
N GLU A 306 -22.71 26.95 -27.01
CA GLU A 306 -23.02 27.69 -28.24
C GLU A 306 -24.53 27.76 -28.37
N MET A 307 -25.08 28.97 -28.41
CA MET A 307 -26.50 29.20 -28.57
C MET A 307 -26.85 29.27 -30.04
N PRO A 308 -28.13 29.03 -30.43
CA PRO A 308 -28.56 29.07 -31.83
C PRO A 308 -28.26 30.38 -32.56
N GLU A 309 -28.14 31.46 -31.79
CA GLU A 309 -27.83 32.82 -32.31
C GLU A 309 -26.32 33.07 -32.47
N GLY A 310 -25.48 32.03 -32.35
CA GLY A 310 -24.03 32.16 -32.50
C GLY A 310 -23.29 32.73 -31.31
N GLN A 311 -23.97 33.10 -30.23
CA GLN A 311 -23.33 33.53 -28.96
C GLN A 311 -22.74 32.33 -28.26
N LYS A 312 -21.46 32.48 -27.87
CA LYS A 312 -20.72 31.48 -27.10
C LYS A 312 -20.60 31.93 -25.64
N GLY A 313 -21.08 31.10 -24.73
CA GLY A 313 -20.97 31.35 -23.30
C GLY A 313 -19.56 31.02 -22.75
N ASP A 314 -19.41 31.25 -21.47
CA ASP A 314 -18.16 30.95 -20.72
C ASP A 314 -18.32 29.78 -19.76
N LEU A 315 -17.21 29.23 -19.33
CA LEU A 315 -17.19 28.28 -18.22
C LEU A 315 -16.79 29.02 -16.94
N LEU A 316 -17.68 28.98 -15.97
CA LEU A 316 -17.52 29.62 -14.66
C LEU A 316 -17.18 28.53 -13.61
N LEU A 317 -15.92 28.50 -13.14
CA LEU A 317 -15.45 27.56 -12.16
C LEU A 317 -15.39 28.19 -10.78
N LYS A 318 -16.32 27.82 -9.90
CA LYS A 318 -16.30 28.23 -8.49
C LYS A 318 -15.23 27.45 -7.75
N LEU A 319 -14.29 28.14 -7.11
CA LEU A 319 -13.26 27.52 -6.29
C LEU A 319 -13.83 27.10 -4.94
N LYS A 320 -13.59 25.86 -4.57
CA LYS A 320 -13.86 25.34 -3.24
C LYS A 320 -12.53 25.03 -2.56
N ILE A 321 -12.24 25.71 -1.47
CA ILE A 321 -11.03 25.46 -0.68
C ILE A 321 -11.35 24.34 0.31
N GLN A 322 -10.66 23.22 0.17
CA GLN A 322 -10.86 22.07 1.03
C GLN A 322 -9.49 21.54 1.47
N GLU A 323 -9.32 21.31 2.77
CA GLU A 323 -8.17 20.55 3.22
C GLU A 323 -8.18 19.21 2.49
N SER A 324 -7.02 18.79 2.02
CA SER A 324 -6.85 17.54 1.26
C SER A 324 -7.63 16.42 1.92
N PRO A 325 -8.48 15.66 1.20
CA PRO A 325 -9.23 14.57 1.78
C PRO A 325 -8.32 13.47 2.32
#